data_e3bff9c5a2dd9f8db20d4d630e326e3a
#
_entry.id   e3bff9c5a2dd9f8db20d4d630e326e3a
#
_cell.length_a   1.000
_cell.length_b   1.000
_cell.length_c   1.000
_cell.angle_alpha   90.00
_cell.angle_beta   90.00
_cell.angle_gamma   90.00
#
_symmetry.space_group_name_H-M   'P 1'
#
loop_
_entity.id
_entity.type
_entity.pdbx_description
1 polymer ?
#
loop_
_entity_poly.entity_id
_entity_poly.type
_entity_poly.pdbx_seq_one_letter_code
_entity_poly.pdbx_strand_id
1 'polypeptide(L)'
;MELKSVDAALLQKAVLAAAKGLEAKKEWINELNVFPVPDGDTGTNMTMTIMAAAREVAAIENPTMESIAKALSSGSLRGARGNSGVILSQLFRGFTKEIKESNEITVTSLANAFTRATETAYKAVMKPKEGTILTVAKGMAEKAVDLATQTDDVIDFLPQVIEEGDYVLSQTPEMLPVLKQAGVVDSGGQGLMQVMKGGLDGLLGRGIPFDAVAPAAGNTESTKPKVAAGSDELSTSDIKYGYCTEFIVNVEKAYDMDEEQKFKGYLESIGDCVVVVSDDDIIKVHVHTNHPGLAFEKGLTYGSLSRMKIDNMREEHHERLIQNASNVAQTPETPAEAKKEEAPASNEPRKPYGFIAVSIGKGLGEIFKGIGADYLIEGGQTMNPSTEDMLNAIEKVNADVIYILPNNKNIILAAEQAKSLVEDKKIFVVPSKTVPQGIAALINFLPDLSPEENLENMTSEMGRIHTGQITYAVRNTNIDGMEIHEGDIMGIGDSGMLAVGQNVNETVLETLKRMVEDESELISVYFGEDVTEEDAEALVEKVQTAFPNCEVELNDGGQPIYYYLLSVE
;
A
#
# COMPACT_ATOMS: atom_id res chain seq x y z
N MET A 1 -18.67 5.84 34.31
CA MET A 1 -17.35 5.54 34.94
C MET A 1 -16.48 6.73 34.56
N GLU A 2 -15.99 7.46 35.53
CA GLU A 2 -15.14 8.63 35.29
C GLU A 2 -13.69 8.12 35.14
N LEU A 3 -12.97 8.57 34.09
CA LEU A 3 -11.57 8.23 33.84
C LEU A 3 -10.75 9.52 33.72
N LYS A 4 -10.02 9.90 34.77
CA LYS A 4 -9.27 11.16 34.82
C LYS A 4 -7.91 11.10 34.11
N SER A 5 -7.37 9.91 33.94
CA SER A 5 -6.10 9.71 33.26
C SER A 5 -6.00 8.34 32.60
N VAL A 6 -5.18 8.22 31.58
CA VAL A 6 -4.85 6.99 30.88
C VAL A 6 -3.43 6.61 31.24
N ASP A 7 -3.26 5.45 31.86
CA ASP A 7 -1.95 4.86 32.12
C ASP A 7 -1.39 4.11 30.91
N ALA A 8 -0.16 3.64 31.00
CA ALA A 8 0.50 2.95 29.91
C ALA A 8 -0.22 1.64 29.49
N ALA A 9 -0.81 0.91 30.46
CA ALA A 9 -1.51 -0.34 30.14
C ALA A 9 -2.84 -0.09 29.39
N LEU A 10 -3.54 0.98 29.74
CA LEU A 10 -4.73 1.41 29.00
C LEU A 10 -4.37 1.95 27.62
N LEU A 11 -3.28 2.73 27.50
CA LEU A 11 -2.79 3.21 26.22
C LEU A 11 -2.39 2.04 25.29
N GLN A 12 -1.70 1.02 25.84
CA GLN A 12 -1.40 -0.19 25.08
C GLN A 12 -2.66 -0.83 24.49
N LYS A 13 -3.68 -1.02 25.32
CA LYS A 13 -4.98 -1.58 24.88
C LYS A 13 -5.64 -0.71 23.81
N ALA A 14 -5.61 0.61 23.99
CA ALA A 14 -6.18 1.55 23.02
C ALA A 14 -5.49 1.46 21.66
N VAL A 15 -4.14 1.40 21.62
CA VAL A 15 -3.38 1.28 20.37
C VAL A 15 -3.68 -0.05 19.67
N LEU A 16 -3.73 -1.16 20.41
CA LEU A 16 -4.00 -2.48 19.84
C LEU A 16 -5.43 -2.57 19.28
N ALA A 17 -6.40 -2.01 20.00
CA ALA A 17 -7.80 -1.95 19.55
C ALA A 17 -7.98 -1.01 18.34
N ALA A 18 -7.26 0.12 18.30
CA ALA A 18 -7.24 1.03 17.16
C ALA A 18 -6.76 0.33 15.88
N ALA A 19 -5.68 -0.47 16.00
CA ALA A 19 -5.15 -1.23 14.88
C ALA A 19 -6.17 -2.25 14.33
N LYS A 20 -6.85 -2.99 15.22
CA LYS A 20 -7.90 -3.94 14.83
C LYS A 20 -9.15 -3.25 14.29
N GLY A 21 -9.55 -2.12 14.84
CA GLY A 21 -10.67 -1.32 14.32
C GLY A 21 -10.44 -0.83 12.89
N LEU A 22 -9.22 -0.40 12.59
CA LEU A 22 -8.84 0.00 11.24
C LEU A 22 -8.77 -1.21 10.29
N GLU A 23 -8.16 -2.31 10.73
CA GLU A 23 -8.06 -3.55 9.95
C GLU A 23 -9.44 -4.08 9.53
N ALA A 24 -10.40 -4.08 10.45
CA ALA A 24 -11.77 -4.53 10.20
C ALA A 24 -12.53 -3.68 9.15
N LYS A 25 -12.08 -2.44 8.91
CA LYS A 25 -12.71 -1.51 7.96
C LYS A 25 -11.82 -1.20 6.74
N LYS A 26 -10.72 -1.91 6.59
CA LYS A 26 -9.69 -1.67 5.57
C LYS A 26 -10.28 -1.60 4.16
N GLU A 27 -11.07 -2.58 3.75
CA GLU A 27 -11.65 -2.66 2.41
C GLU A 27 -12.64 -1.52 2.15
N TRP A 28 -13.49 -1.21 3.11
CA TRP A 28 -14.41 -0.08 2.98
C TRP A 28 -13.67 1.27 2.82
N ILE A 29 -12.54 1.46 3.52
CA ILE A 29 -11.72 2.66 3.36
C ILE A 29 -11.06 2.69 1.98
N ASN A 30 -10.63 1.52 1.47
CA ASN A 30 -10.11 1.39 0.11
C ASN A 30 -11.16 1.82 -0.94
N GLU A 31 -12.44 1.46 -0.74
CA GLU A 31 -13.54 1.86 -1.63
C GLU A 31 -13.77 3.38 -1.68
N LEU A 32 -13.42 4.12 -0.62
CA LEU A 32 -13.50 5.58 -0.59
C LEU A 32 -12.35 6.26 -1.34
N ASN A 33 -11.28 5.55 -1.64
CA ASN A 33 -10.14 6.10 -2.36
C ASN A 33 -10.42 6.10 -3.87
N VAL A 34 -10.86 7.24 -4.38
CA VAL A 34 -11.40 7.38 -5.75
C VAL A 34 -10.49 8.14 -6.70
N PHE A 35 -9.38 8.69 -6.25
CA PHE A 35 -8.60 9.62 -7.07
C PHE A 35 -7.08 9.47 -6.87
N PRO A 36 -6.30 9.71 -7.95
CA PRO A 36 -6.64 9.92 -9.37
C PRO A 36 -6.89 8.61 -10.12
N VAL A 37 -6.22 7.55 -9.73
CA VAL A 37 -6.46 6.16 -10.14
C VAL A 37 -7.16 5.47 -9.00
N PRO A 38 -8.13 4.61 -9.21
CA PRO A 38 -8.73 3.82 -8.14
C PRO A 38 -7.76 2.71 -7.71
N ASP A 39 -6.56 3.11 -7.24
CA ASP A 39 -5.59 2.20 -6.64
C ASP A 39 -6.11 1.62 -5.31
N GLY A 40 -7.18 2.24 -4.74
CA GLY A 40 -7.95 1.69 -3.64
C GLY A 40 -7.11 1.23 -2.45
N ASP A 41 -5.96 1.87 -2.20
CA ASP A 41 -4.93 1.36 -1.30
C ASP A 41 -4.85 2.08 0.05
N THR A 42 -5.61 3.17 0.25
CA THR A 42 -5.54 4.00 1.46
C THR A 42 -5.77 3.18 2.74
N GLY A 43 -6.82 2.37 2.79
CA GLY A 43 -7.10 1.49 3.93
C GLY A 43 -6.01 0.47 4.16
N THR A 44 -5.46 -0.11 3.09
CA THR A 44 -4.34 -1.06 3.13
C THR A 44 -3.08 -0.39 3.67
N ASN A 45 -2.68 0.76 3.14
CA ASN A 45 -1.49 1.50 3.56
C ASN A 45 -1.57 1.92 5.04
N MET A 46 -2.70 2.48 5.47
CA MET A 46 -2.90 2.88 6.86
C MET A 46 -2.91 1.67 7.80
N THR A 47 -3.58 0.57 7.41
CA THR A 47 -3.62 -0.67 8.21
C THR A 47 -2.22 -1.26 8.37
N MET A 48 -1.44 -1.40 7.29
CA MET A 48 -0.08 -1.92 7.37
C MET A 48 0.80 -1.05 8.26
N THR A 49 0.64 0.26 8.20
CA THR A 49 1.37 1.23 9.01
C THR A 49 1.08 1.07 10.50
N ILE A 50 -0.20 1.05 10.91
CA ILE A 50 -0.55 0.92 12.32
C ILE A 50 -0.28 -0.49 12.84
N MET A 51 -0.44 -1.54 12.03
CA MET A 51 -0.15 -2.92 12.42
C MET A 51 1.35 -3.15 12.67
N ALA A 52 2.24 -2.47 11.95
CA ALA A 52 3.67 -2.49 12.25
C ALA A 52 3.94 -1.95 13.66
N ALA A 53 3.36 -0.81 14.02
CA ALA A 53 3.45 -0.25 15.36
C ALA A 53 2.80 -1.14 16.43
N ALA A 54 1.60 -1.67 16.15
CA ALA A 54 0.86 -2.51 17.08
C ALA A 54 1.60 -3.80 17.45
N ARG A 55 2.35 -4.39 16.52
CA ARG A 55 3.21 -5.56 16.81
C ARG A 55 4.32 -5.24 17.81
N GLU A 56 4.97 -4.09 17.67
CA GLU A 56 5.99 -3.65 18.62
C GLU A 56 5.38 -3.33 19.98
N VAL A 57 4.23 -2.67 20.01
CA VAL A 57 3.47 -2.35 21.24
C VAL A 57 3.00 -3.63 21.93
N ALA A 58 2.51 -4.63 21.19
CA ALA A 58 2.06 -5.92 21.74
C ALA A 58 3.21 -6.74 22.38
N ALA A 59 4.43 -6.58 21.90
CA ALA A 59 5.60 -7.27 22.43
C ALA A 59 6.08 -6.71 23.79
N ILE A 60 5.52 -5.61 24.28
CA ILE A 60 5.90 -4.99 25.56
C ILE A 60 5.16 -5.68 26.70
N GLU A 61 5.86 -6.48 27.50
CA GLU A 61 5.28 -7.18 28.67
C GLU A 61 4.97 -6.23 29.85
N ASN A 62 5.85 -5.27 30.11
CA ASN A 62 5.71 -4.28 31.19
C ASN A 62 5.64 -2.88 30.58
N PRO A 63 4.43 -2.42 30.19
CA PRO A 63 4.28 -1.17 29.48
C PRO A 63 4.60 0.04 30.37
N THR A 64 5.44 0.93 29.87
CA THR A 64 5.64 2.29 30.36
C THR A 64 5.24 3.26 29.27
N MET A 65 4.92 4.50 29.62
CA MET A 65 4.56 5.52 28.66
C MET A 65 5.67 5.70 27.61
N GLU A 66 6.92 5.74 28.04
CA GLU A 66 8.09 5.85 27.18
C GLU A 66 8.21 4.66 26.21
N SER A 67 8.06 3.42 26.72
CA SER A 67 8.19 2.22 25.88
C SER A 67 7.10 2.14 24.82
N ILE A 68 5.85 2.47 25.17
CA ILE A 68 4.74 2.50 24.21
C ILE A 68 4.91 3.65 23.20
N ALA A 69 5.27 4.85 23.66
CA ALA A 69 5.52 5.98 22.78
C ALA A 69 6.62 5.68 21.76
N LYS A 70 7.70 5.04 22.19
CA LYS A 70 8.79 4.61 21.31
C LYS A 70 8.31 3.57 20.30
N ALA A 71 7.64 2.52 20.74
CA ALA A 71 7.14 1.46 19.85
C ALA A 71 6.13 1.98 18.83
N LEU A 72 5.17 2.82 19.27
CA LEU A 72 4.16 3.41 18.38
C LEU A 72 4.80 4.33 17.34
N SER A 73 5.71 5.23 17.75
CA SER A 73 6.39 6.16 16.85
C SER A 73 7.31 5.42 15.87
N SER A 74 8.21 4.58 16.38
CA SER A 74 9.22 3.88 15.59
C SER A 74 8.61 2.82 14.67
N GLY A 75 7.67 2.00 15.18
CA GLY A 75 7.02 0.96 14.40
C GLY A 75 6.16 1.53 13.26
N SER A 76 5.37 2.60 13.55
CA SER A 76 4.59 3.25 12.48
C SER A 76 5.48 3.95 11.45
N LEU A 77 6.61 4.54 11.88
CA LEU A 77 7.54 5.22 10.98
C LEU A 77 8.17 4.24 9.99
N ARG A 78 8.66 3.09 10.48
CA ARG A 78 9.25 2.05 9.63
C ARG A 78 8.22 1.36 8.74
N GLY A 79 7.05 1.08 9.28
CA GLY A 79 5.96 0.44 8.54
C GLY A 79 5.15 1.36 7.64
N ALA A 80 5.47 2.65 7.57
CA ALA A 80 4.70 3.64 6.80
C ALA A 80 4.72 3.33 5.31
N ARG A 81 3.52 3.27 4.70
CA ARG A 81 3.32 3.00 3.28
C ARG A 81 2.40 4.03 2.65
N GLY A 82 2.72 4.44 1.43
CA GLY A 82 1.96 5.44 0.71
C GLY A 82 1.83 6.78 1.46
N ASN A 83 1.16 7.74 0.88
CA ASN A 83 0.98 9.06 1.50
C ASN A 83 0.15 8.98 2.79
N SER A 84 -0.93 8.19 2.80
CA SER A 84 -1.84 8.04 3.94
C SER A 84 -1.16 7.40 5.15
N GLY A 85 -0.34 6.35 4.92
CA GLY A 85 0.42 5.70 5.98
C GLY A 85 1.53 6.61 6.53
N VAL A 86 2.24 7.33 5.67
CA VAL A 86 3.27 8.29 6.12
C VAL A 86 2.63 9.41 6.96
N ILE A 87 1.51 9.99 6.53
CA ILE A 87 0.82 11.03 7.32
C ILE A 87 0.35 10.47 8.66
N LEU A 88 -0.22 9.26 8.69
CA LEU A 88 -0.62 8.60 9.94
C LEU A 88 0.58 8.40 10.87
N SER A 89 1.74 7.98 10.34
CA SER A 89 2.96 7.82 11.14
C SER A 89 3.44 9.13 11.74
N GLN A 90 3.30 10.25 11.02
CA GLN A 90 3.67 11.57 11.52
C GLN A 90 2.68 12.09 12.59
N LEU A 91 1.38 11.77 12.48
CA LEU A 91 0.40 12.02 13.54
C LEU A 91 0.79 11.27 14.82
N PHE A 92 1.13 9.97 14.72
CA PHE A 92 1.61 9.20 15.87
C PHE A 92 2.92 9.76 16.45
N ARG A 93 3.85 10.16 15.59
CA ARG A 93 5.13 10.75 16.03
C ARG A 93 4.92 12.05 16.79
N GLY A 94 4.03 12.92 16.36
CA GLY A 94 3.69 14.14 17.07
C GLY A 94 3.02 13.86 18.41
N PHE A 95 2.03 12.96 18.42
CA PHE A 95 1.31 12.52 19.61
C PHE A 95 2.27 11.93 20.67
N THR A 96 3.12 11.01 20.27
CA THR A 96 4.05 10.34 21.18
C THR A 96 5.12 11.25 21.76
N LYS A 97 5.54 12.28 21.03
CA LYS A 97 6.48 13.29 21.54
C LYS A 97 5.94 14.04 22.75
N GLU A 98 4.62 14.22 22.85
CA GLU A 98 3.99 14.92 23.96
C GLU A 98 3.87 14.03 25.19
N ILE A 99 3.55 12.74 24.99
CA ILE A 99 3.19 11.85 26.09
C ILE A 99 4.37 11.06 26.68
N LYS A 100 5.50 10.93 25.96
CA LYS A 100 6.60 10.01 26.31
C LYS A 100 7.21 10.23 27.69
N GLU A 101 7.22 11.47 28.19
CA GLU A 101 7.80 11.84 29.48
C GLU A 101 6.77 11.88 30.62
N SER A 102 5.49 11.62 30.31
CA SER A 102 4.40 11.60 31.27
C SER A 102 4.25 10.23 31.92
N ASN A 103 3.83 10.18 33.18
CA ASN A 103 3.47 8.91 33.82
C ASN A 103 2.03 8.49 33.44
N GLU A 104 1.17 9.45 33.24
CA GLU A 104 -0.25 9.30 32.89
C GLU A 104 -0.65 10.39 31.91
N ILE A 105 -1.63 10.12 31.05
CA ILE A 105 -2.17 11.06 30.08
C ILE A 105 -3.50 11.60 30.60
N THR A 106 -3.53 12.90 30.91
CA THR A 106 -4.75 13.61 31.29
C THR A 106 -5.44 14.20 30.05
N VAL A 107 -6.65 14.75 30.21
CA VAL A 107 -7.36 15.48 29.14
C VAL A 107 -6.50 16.60 28.56
N THR A 108 -5.83 17.39 29.40
CA THR A 108 -4.91 18.45 28.97
C THR A 108 -3.74 17.89 28.14
N SER A 109 -3.15 16.77 28.59
CA SER A 109 -2.08 16.12 27.85
C SER A 109 -2.56 15.58 26.50
N LEU A 110 -3.80 15.05 26.42
CA LEU A 110 -4.42 14.61 25.17
C LEU A 110 -4.61 15.78 24.19
N ALA A 111 -5.13 16.91 24.66
CA ALA A 111 -5.33 18.10 23.82
C ALA A 111 -4.01 18.61 23.23
N ASN A 112 -2.97 18.68 24.05
CA ASN A 112 -1.62 19.04 23.61
C ASN A 112 -1.07 18.00 22.61
N ALA A 113 -1.30 16.71 22.86
CA ALA A 113 -0.84 15.63 21.99
C ALA A 113 -1.53 15.67 20.62
N PHE A 114 -2.83 15.94 20.54
CA PHE A 114 -3.55 16.13 19.26
C PHE A 114 -3.04 17.35 18.51
N THR A 115 -2.81 18.46 19.19
CA THR A 115 -2.22 19.67 18.58
C THR A 115 -0.85 19.37 17.98
N ARG A 116 0.03 18.74 18.76
CA ARG A 116 1.38 18.40 18.31
C ARG A 116 1.41 17.35 17.20
N ALA A 117 0.47 16.40 17.24
CA ALA A 117 0.27 15.42 16.17
C ALA A 117 -0.04 16.12 14.84
N THR A 118 -1.02 17.02 14.86
CA THR A 118 -1.45 17.81 13.71
C THR A 118 -0.31 18.67 13.16
N GLU A 119 0.36 19.43 14.00
CA GLU A 119 1.50 20.26 13.60
C GLU A 119 2.64 19.44 12.94
N THR A 120 2.93 18.26 13.51
CA THR A 120 3.97 17.38 12.99
C THR A 120 3.60 16.86 11.62
N ALA A 121 2.36 16.44 11.42
CA ALA A 121 1.86 15.94 10.13
C ALA A 121 1.81 17.05 9.07
N TYR A 122 1.35 18.25 9.39
CA TYR A 122 1.38 19.39 8.45
C TYR A 122 2.79 19.77 8.01
N LYS A 123 3.77 19.73 8.92
CA LYS A 123 5.18 20.00 8.59
C LYS A 123 5.82 18.95 7.69
N ALA A 124 5.34 17.71 7.73
CA ALA A 124 5.86 16.62 6.92
C ALA A 124 5.35 16.65 5.46
N VAL A 125 4.27 17.38 5.18
CA VAL A 125 3.67 17.48 3.85
C VAL A 125 4.07 18.80 3.19
N MET A 126 4.80 18.73 2.08
CA MET A 126 5.31 19.94 1.40
C MET A 126 4.20 20.89 0.91
N LYS A 127 3.07 20.34 0.47
CA LYS A 127 1.91 21.10 0.00
C LYS A 127 0.62 20.51 0.61
N PRO A 128 0.33 20.80 1.89
CA PRO A 128 -0.89 20.30 2.53
C PRO A 128 -2.14 20.81 1.81
N LYS A 129 -3.12 19.92 1.63
CA LYS A 129 -4.41 20.26 1.02
C LYS A 129 -5.50 20.14 2.08
N GLU A 130 -6.37 21.16 2.13
CA GLU A 130 -7.58 21.08 2.95
C GLU A 130 -8.59 20.10 2.35
N GLY A 131 -9.47 19.54 3.19
CA GLY A 131 -10.40 18.48 2.81
C GLY A 131 -9.78 17.07 2.85
N THR A 132 -8.67 16.89 3.61
CA THR A 132 -7.96 15.62 3.75
C THR A 132 -7.85 15.19 5.22
N ILE A 133 -7.22 14.05 5.48
CA ILE A 133 -6.85 13.56 6.82
C ILE A 133 -6.26 14.66 7.71
N LEU A 134 -5.49 15.60 7.12
CA LEU A 134 -4.89 16.72 7.86
C LEU A 134 -5.95 17.68 8.40
N THR A 135 -6.97 17.97 7.60
CA THR A 135 -8.09 18.83 8.00
C THR A 135 -8.91 18.20 9.12
N VAL A 136 -9.17 16.89 9.03
CA VAL A 136 -9.87 16.14 10.09
C VAL A 136 -9.05 16.16 11.39
N ALA A 137 -7.74 15.87 11.32
CA ALA A 137 -6.86 15.94 12.49
C ALA A 137 -6.83 17.33 13.12
N LYS A 138 -6.82 18.40 12.30
CA LYS A 138 -6.85 19.79 12.76
C LYS A 138 -8.14 20.12 13.49
N GLY A 139 -9.30 19.78 12.93
CA GLY A 139 -10.59 20.01 13.60
C GLY A 139 -10.70 19.29 14.94
N MET A 140 -10.24 18.03 15.00
CA MET A 140 -10.17 17.29 16.27
C MET A 140 -9.25 17.97 17.29
N ALA A 141 -8.07 18.47 16.86
CA ALA A 141 -7.13 19.14 17.76
C ALA A 141 -7.71 20.46 18.30
N GLU A 142 -8.35 21.27 17.46
CA GLU A 142 -9.02 22.51 17.87
C GLU A 142 -10.13 22.24 18.89
N LYS A 143 -10.99 21.24 18.63
CA LYS A 143 -12.03 20.81 19.56
C LYS A 143 -11.46 20.32 20.89
N ALA A 144 -10.36 19.54 20.83
CA ALA A 144 -9.69 19.02 22.01
C ALA A 144 -9.18 20.14 22.94
N VAL A 145 -8.61 21.21 22.37
CA VAL A 145 -8.15 22.37 23.13
C VAL A 145 -9.33 23.07 23.83
N ASP A 146 -10.45 23.23 23.14
CA ASP A 146 -11.65 23.85 23.72
C ASP A 146 -12.22 23.01 24.87
N LEU A 147 -12.31 21.70 24.70
CA LEU A 147 -12.86 20.79 25.70
C LEU A 147 -11.95 20.60 26.91
N ALA A 148 -10.63 20.74 26.75
CA ALA A 148 -9.68 20.60 27.88
C ALA A 148 -9.88 21.60 29.01
N THR A 149 -10.62 22.68 28.76
CA THR A 149 -11.02 23.66 29.79
C THR A 149 -12.38 23.36 30.43
N GLN A 150 -13.13 22.36 29.91
CA GLN A 150 -14.53 22.10 30.26
C GLN A 150 -14.72 20.80 31.04
N THR A 151 -13.85 19.79 30.78
CA THR A 151 -13.92 18.49 31.44
C THR A 151 -12.52 17.96 31.78
N ASP A 152 -12.42 17.15 32.83
CA ASP A 152 -11.23 16.39 33.19
C ASP A 152 -11.45 14.86 33.04
N ASP A 153 -12.62 14.45 32.52
CA ASP A 153 -12.97 13.05 32.26
C ASP A 153 -12.69 12.68 30.80
N VAL A 154 -11.75 11.76 30.59
CA VAL A 154 -11.34 11.25 29.28
C VAL A 154 -12.51 10.59 28.54
N ILE A 155 -13.44 9.95 29.29
CA ILE A 155 -14.62 9.27 28.71
C ILE A 155 -15.69 10.25 28.24
N ASP A 156 -15.74 11.45 28.80
CA ASP A 156 -16.58 12.55 28.31
C ASP A 156 -15.89 13.31 27.16
N PHE A 157 -14.58 13.49 27.24
CA PHE A 157 -13.77 14.24 26.30
C PHE A 157 -13.62 13.58 24.93
N LEU A 158 -13.15 12.32 24.87
CA LEU A 158 -12.82 11.66 23.60
C LEU A 158 -14.03 11.47 22.66
N PRO A 159 -15.23 11.08 23.10
CA PRO A 159 -16.39 11.01 22.22
C PRO A 159 -16.72 12.33 21.53
N GLN A 160 -16.59 13.47 22.23
CA GLN A 160 -16.88 14.79 21.66
C GLN A 160 -15.80 15.21 20.63
N VAL A 161 -14.53 14.84 20.85
CA VAL A 161 -13.45 15.06 19.88
C VAL A 161 -13.69 14.18 18.63
N ILE A 162 -14.15 12.95 18.81
CA ILE A 162 -14.47 12.04 17.70
C ILE A 162 -15.68 12.55 16.90
N GLU A 163 -16.72 13.04 17.58
CA GLU A 163 -17.89 13.64 16.94
C GLU A 163 -17.51 14.85 16.07
N GLU A 164 -16.63 15.72 16.54
CA GLU A 164 -16.09 16.82 15.75
C GLU A 164 -15.29 16.31 14.54
N GLY A 165 -14.47 15.27 14.73
CA GLY A 165 -13.75 14.63 13.64
C GLY A 165 -14.68 14.08 12.55
N ASP A 166 -15.77 13.40 12.94
CA ASP A 166 -16.80 12.89 12.02
C ASP A 166 -17.51 14.06 11.29
N TYR A 167 -17.79 15.16 12.00
CA TYR A 167 -18.37 16.36 11.40
C TYR A 167 -17.43 16.95 10.34
N VAL A 168 -16.17 17.21 10.68
CA VAL A 168 -15.18 17.75 9.74
C VAL A 168 -14.98 16.81 8.54
N LEU A 169 -14.91 15.49 8.79
CA LEU A 169 -14.83 14.49 7.73
C LEU A 169 -16.02 14.60 6.75
N SER A 170 -17.23 14.79 7.25
CA SER A 170 -18.43 14.97 6.42
C SER A 170 -18.37 16.23 5.53
N GLN A 171 -17.54 17.22 5.89
CA GLN A 171 -17.36 18.45 5.13
C GLN A 171 -16.24 18.36 4.08
N THR A 172 -15.43 17.30 4.09
CA THR A 172 -14.30 17.15 3.13
C THR A 172 -14.72 17.21 1.66
N PRO A 173 -15.92 16.74 1.23
CA PRO A 173 -16.37 16.90 -0.15
C PRO A 173 -16.59 18.36 -0.56
N GLU A 174 -16.95 19.24 0.39
CA GLU A 174 -17.13 20.67 0.07
C GLU A 174 -15.78 21.42 -0.03
N MET A 175 -14.69 20.83 0.45
CA MET A 175 -13.33 21.39 0.42
C MET A 175 -12.52 20.88 -0.77
N LEU A 176 -12.80 19.65 -1.24
CA LEU A 176 -12.12 19.01 -2.37
C LEU A 176 -13.13 18.63 -3.46
N PRO A 177 -13.14 19.34 -4.59
CA PRO A 177 -14.11 19.10 -5.67
C PRO A 177 -14.19 17.65 -6.17
N VAL A 178 -13.05 16.94 -6.20
CA VAL A 178 -12.98 15.54 -6.62
C VAL A 178 -13.76 14.60 -5.70
N LEU A 179 -13.74 14.82 -4.39
CA LEU A 179 -14.54 14.04 -3.43
C LEU A 179 -16.03 14.31 -3.62
N LYS A 180 -16.39 15.57 -3.89
CA LYS A 180 -17.77 15.95 -4.17
C LYS A 180 -18.29 15.30 -5.45
N GLN A 181 -17.50 15.27 -6.51
CA GLN A 181 -17.84 14.63 -7.78
C GLN A 181 -18.04 13.12 -7.61
N ALA A 182 -17.17 12.48 -6.82
CA ALA A 182 -17.28 11.05 -6.53
C ALA A 182 -18.33 10.70 -5.46
N GLY A 183 -18.92 11.68 -4.78
CA GLY A 183 -19.92 11.48 -3.73
C GLY A 183 -19.37 10.76 -2.47
N VAL A 184 -18.08 10.92 -2.17
CA VAL A 184 -17.40 10.26 -1.05
C VAL A 184 -16.70 11.28 -0.15
N VAL A 185 -16.39 10.86 1.08
CA VAL A 185 -15.52 11.60 2.01
C VAL A 185 -14.06 11.23 1.81
N ASP A 186 -13.12 11.98 2.42
CA ASP A 186 -11.70 11.66 2.35
C ASP A 186 -11.40 10.30 3.00
N SER A 187 -10.81 9.40 2.23
CA SER A 187 -10.48 8.04 2.67
C SER A 187 -9.45 8.01 3.81
N GLY A 188 -8.45 8.90 3.77
CA GLY A 188 -7.46 9.04 4.84
C GLY A 188 -8.07 9.57 6.14
N GLY A 189 -8.95 10.57 6.04
CA GLY A 189 -9.73 11.06 7.18
C GLY A 189 -10.65 10.00 7.77
N GLN A 190 -11.30 9.21 6.91
CA GLN A 190 -12.12 8.08 7.36
C GLN A 190 -11.27 7.04 8.09
N GLY A 191 -10.06 6.74 7.61
CA GLY A 191 -9.12 5.85 8.27
C GLY A 191 -8.70 6.38 9.65
N LEU A 192 -8.41 7.68 9.77
CA LEU A 192 -8.10 8.32 11.05
C LEU A 192 -9.27 8.19 12.04
N MET A 193 -10.51 8.38 11.59
CA MET A 193 -11.69 8.22 12.44
C MET A 193 -11.85 6.78 12.94
N GLN A 194 -11.50 5.76 12.14
CA GLN A 194 -11.50 4.36 12.60
C GLN A 194 -10.41 4.10 13.66
N VAL A 195 -9.24 4.70 13.51
CA VAL A 195 -8.18 4.65 14.55
C VAL A 195 -8.67 5.25 15.86
N MET A 196 -9.31 6.41 15.81
CA MET A 196 -9.83 7.10 17.00
C MET A 196 -10.95 6.30 17.68
N LYS A 197 -11.91 5.81 16.91
CA LYS A 197 -13.04 5.01 17.44
C LYS A 197 -12.54 3.69 18.03
N GLY A 198 -11.63 2.98 17.35
CA GLY A 198 -11.02 1.77 17.86
C GLY A 198 -10.21 2.00 19.13
N GLY A 199 -9.49 3.14 19.23
CA GLY A 199 -8.75 3.53 20.43
C GLY A 199 -9.69 3.77 21.62
N LEU A 200 -10.80 4.47 21.41
CA LEU A 200 -11.82 4.68 22.44
C LEU A 200 -12.44 3.35 22.90
N ASP A 201 -12.76 2.44 21.97
CA ASP A 201 -13.27 1.11 22.32
C ASP A 201 -12.27 0.32 23.16
N GLY A 202 -10.96 0.44 22.87
CA GLY A 202 -9.89 -0.15 23.69
C GLY A 202 -9.86 0.40 25.12
N LEU A 203 -10.03 1.72 25.30
CA LEU A 203 -10.12 2.35 26.62
C LEU A 203 -11.37 1.91 27.39
N LEU A 204 -12.47 1.68 26.69
CA LEU A 204 -13.74 1.21 27.28
C LEU A 204 -13.77 -0.31 27.51
N GLY A 205 -12.72 -1.03 27.14
CA GLY A 205 -12.68 -2.50 27.24
C GLY A 205 -13.62 -3.21 26.27
N ARG A 206 -14.00 -2.55 25.17
CA ARG A 206 -14.88 -3.09 24.11
C ARG A 206 -14.10 -3.47 22.85
N GLY A 207 -12.77 -3.25 22.83
CA GLY A 207 -11.92 -3.48 21.67
C GLY A 207 -11.83 -4.97 21.31
N ILE A 208 -11.64 -5.25 20.02
CA ILE A 208 -11.35 -6.59 19.50
C ILE A 208 -9.98 -7.03 20.04
N PRO A 209 -9.82 -8.24 20.63
CA PRO A 209 -8.53 -8.71 21.13
C PRO A 209 -7.47 -8.70 20.02
N PHE A 210 -6.30 -8.19 20.35
CA PHE A 210 -5.13 -8.28 19.50
C PHE A 210 -4.40 -9.58 19.83
N ASP A 211 -4.70 -10.65 19.07
CA ASP A 211 -3.93 -11.87 19.17
C ASP A 211 -2.52 -11.56 18.66
N ALA A 212 -1.52 -11.75 19.52
CA ALA A 212 -0.12 -11.57 19.15
C ALA A 212 0.22 -12.56 18.04
N VAL A 213 0.14 -12.09 16.81
CA VAL A 213 0.66 -12.81 15.65
C VAL A 213 2.18 -12.80 15.82
N ALA A 214 2.77 -13.98 15.91
CA ALA A 214 4.21 -14.16 15.89
C ALA A 214 4.83 -13.32 14.76
N PRO A 215 6.10 -12.81 14.92
CA PRO A 215 6.72 -11.92 13.97
C PRO A 215 6.63 -12.53 12.58
N ALA A 216 5.93 -11.86 11.68
CA ALA A 216 5.95 -12.20 10.28
C ALA A 216 7.33 -11.79 9.76
N ALA A 217 8.26 -12.75 9.73
CA ALA A 217 9.26 -12.77 8.67
C ALA A 217 8.46 -12.65 7.36
N GLY A 218 8.86 -11.73 6.49
CA GLY A 218 8.18 -11.54 5.22
C GLY A 218 8.01 -12.87 4.51
N ASN A 219 6.77 -13.30 4.48
CA ASN A 219 6.16 -14.27 3.61
C ASN A 219 4.80 -14.62 4.23
N THR A 220 3.75 -14.42 3.49
CA THR A 220 2.40 -14.90 3.80
C THR A 220 2.42 -16.42 3.86
N GLU A 221 2.56 -16.99 5.06
CA GLU A 221 2.20 -18.37 5.32
C GLU A 221 1.04 -18.42 6.31
N SER A 222 -0.05 -18.97 5.83
CA SER A 222 -1.21 -19.36 6.61
C SER A 222 -0.80 -20.28 7.75
N THR A 223 -1.17 -19.94 8.99
CA THR A 223 -0.98 -20.78 10.18
C THR A 223 -1.72 -22.11 10.02
N LYS A 224 -0.97 -23.19 9.80
CA LYS A 224 -1.41 -24.56 10.04
C LYS A 224 -1.20 -24.91 11.51
N PRO A 225 -2.10 -25.71 12.12
CA PRO A 225 -1.86 -26.26 13.46
C PRO A 225 -0.65 -27.20 13.42
N LYS A 226 0.22 -27.08 14.43
CA LYS A 226 1.39 -27.95 14.61
C LYS A 226 0.96 -29.43 14.69
N VAL A 227 1.33 -30.20 13.70
CA VAL A 227 1.55 -31.63 13.81
C VAL A 227 3.06 -31.85 13.70
N ALA A 228 3.58 -32.78 14.48
CA ALA A 228 4.98 -33.00 14.79
C ALA A 228 5.88 -33.19 13.55
N ALA A 229 7.13 -32.77 13.75
CA ALA A 229 8.23 -32.82 12.80
C ALA A 229 8.43 -34.20 12.16
N GLY A 230 8.40 -34.22 10.83
CA GLY A 230 8.98 -35.23 9.98
C GLY A 230 9.49 -34.49 8.74
N SER A 231 10.79 -34.47 8.56
CA SER A 231 11.45 -33.96 7.37
C SER A 231 11.13 -34.83 6.17
N ASP A 232 10.34 -34.34 5.23
CA ASP A 232 10.30 -34.86 3.86
C ASP A 232 10.06 -33.70 2.90
N GLU A 233 10.94 -33.55 1.93
CA GLU A 233 10.79 -32.67 0.78
C GLU A 233 9.58 -33.17 -0.05
N LEU A 234 8.45 -32.49 0.11
CA LEU A 234 7.25 -32.77 -0.68
C LEU A 234 7.56 -32.45 -2.15
N SER A 235 7.49 -33.44 -3.01
CA SER A 235 7.57 -33.25 -4.47
C SER A 235 6.24 -32.67 -4.98
N THR A 236 6.25 -32.02 -6.15
CA THR A 236 5.03 -31.49 -6.80
C THR A 236 3.95 -32.57 -7.00
N SER A 237 4.34 -33.86 -6.99
CA SER A 237 3.44 -35.02 -7.04
C SER A 237 2.65 -35.24 -5.75
N ASP A 238 3.03 -34.63 -4.63
CA ASP A 238 2.40 -34.86 -3.33
C ASP A 238 1.26 -33.85 -3.03
N ILE A 239 1.03 -32.85 -3.91
CA ILE A 239 -0.12 -31.96 -3.84
C ILE A 239 -1.36 -32.70 -4.31
N LYS A 240 -2.11 -33.26 -3.36
CA LYS A 240 -3.29 -34.07 -3.61
C LYS A 240 -4.42 -33.25 -4.26
N TYR A 241 -4.66 -32.03 -3.81
CA TYR A 241 -5.65 -31.08 -4.32
C TYR A 241 -4.95 -29.86 -4.87
N GLY A 242 -5.13 -29.58 -6.17
CA GLY A 242 -4.30 -28.63 -6.92
C GLY A 242 -4.74 -27.18 -6.84
N TYR A 243 -5.99 -26.90 -6.41
CA TYR A 243 -6.54 -25.54 -6.44
C TYR A 243 -6.98 -25.10 -5.07
N CYS A 244 -6.44 -23.97 -4.59
CA CYS A 244 -6.99 -23.20 -3.48
C CYS A 244 -8.19 -22.39 -3.99
N THR A 245 -9.37 -22.63 -3.42
CA THR A 245 -10.63 -22.05 -3.89
C THR A 245 -11.29 -21.30 -2.75
N GLU A 246 -11.49 -20.00 -2.92
CA GLU A 246 -12.12 -19.11 -1.95
C GLU A 246 -13.31 -18.39 -2.56
N PHE A 247 -14.38 -18.20 -1.80
CA PHE A 247 -15.55 -17.41 -2.21
C PHE A 247 -16.45 -17.06 -1.03
N ILE A 248 -17.34 -16.09 -1.26
CA ILE A 248 -18.39 -15.70 -0.33
C ILE A 248 -19.74 -16.05 -0.98
N VAL A 249 -20.62 -16.71 -0.24
CA VAL A 249 -22.03 -16.89 -0.60
C VAL A 249 -22.83 -15.79 0.11
N ASN A 250 -23.53 -14.96 -0.65
CA ASN A 250 -24.56 -14.08 -0.10
C ASN A 250 -25.83 -14.91 0.08
N VAL A 251 -26.25 -15.12 1.32
CA VAL A 251 -27.31 -16.09 1.66
C VAL A 251 -28.66 -15.57 1.22
N GLU A 252 -29.34 -16.34 0.34
CA GLU A 252 -30.68 -16.03 -0.17
C GLU A 252 -31.75 -17.03 0.33
N LYS A 253 -31.32 -18.07 1.05
CA LYS A 253 -32.18 -19.12 1.58
C LYS A 253 -31.88 -19.35 3.05
N ALA A 254 -32.82 -19.88 3.80
CA ALA A 254 -32.58 -20.25 5.19
C ALA A 254 -31.37 -21.19 5.32
N TYR A 255 -30.37 -20.75 6.08
CA TYR A 255 -29.13 -21.47 6.32
C TYR A 255 -28.93 -21.58 7.83
N ASP A 256 -28.94 -22.80 8.34
CA ASP A 256 -28.79 -23.11 9.75
C ASP A 256 -27.54 -23.98 10.00
N MET A 257 -27.29 -24.32 11.26
CA MET A 257 -26.10 -25.12 11.62
C MET A 257 -26.12 -26.52 10.97
N ASP A 258 -27.31 -27.10 10.68
CA ASP A 258 -27.40 -28.39 9.99
C ASP A 258 -27.01 -28.26 8.52
N GLU A 259 -27.40 -27.18 7.85
CA GLU A 259 -27.02 -26.89 6.46
C GLU A 259 -25.52 -26.52 6.37
N GLU A 260 -24.96 -25.82 7.36
CA GLU A 260 -23.53 -25.56 7.43
C GLU A 260 -22.73 -26.87 7.52
N GLN A 261 -23.12 -27.79 8.38
CA GLN A 261 -22.49 -29.11 8.49
C GLN A 261 -22.59 -29.92 7.19
N LYS A 262 -23.74 -29.87 6.51
CA LYS A 262 -23.92 -30.55 5.22
C LYS A 262 -23.04 -29.92 4.15
N PHE A 263 -22.93 -28.58 4.13
CA PHE A 263 -22.07 -27.86 3.17
C PHE A 263 -20.60 -28.18 3.42
N LYS A 264 -20.17 -28.12 4.67
CA LYS A 264 -18.81 -28.50 5.08
C LYS A 264 -18.48 -29.95 4.73
N GLY A 265 -19.36 -30.90 5.07
CA GLY A 265 -19.18 -32.31 4.73
C GLY A 265 -19.14 -32.57 3.22
N TYR A 266 -19.88 -31.80 2.42
CA TYR A 266 -19.80 -31.87 0.96
C TYR A 266 -18.41 -31.39 0.47
N LEU A 267 -17.94 -30.25 0.96
CA LEU A 267 -16.63 -29.71 0.58
C LEU A 267 -15.48 -30.64 1.01
N GLU A 268 -15.57 -31.25 2.19
CA GLU A 268 -14.63 -32.28 2.67
C GLU A 268 -14.61 -33.53 1.77
N SER A 269 -15.73 -33.84 1.11
CA SER A 269 -15.80 -34.98 0.16
C SER A 269 -15.08 -34.72 -1.16
N ILE A 270 -14.88 -33.46 -1.55
CA ILE A 270 -14.23 -33.06 -2.82
C ILE A 270 -12.88 -32.37 -2.64
N GLY A 271 -12.46 -32.15 -1.38
CA GLY A 271 -11.25 -31.39 -1.08
C GLY A 271 -10.72 -31.62 0.34
N ASP A 272 -9.72 -30.85 0.71
CA ASP A 272 -9.20 -30.73 2.08
C ASP A 272 -9.02 -29.25 2.47
N CYS A 273 -8.47 -28.99 3.67
CA CYS A 273 -8.31 -27.64 4.22
C CYS A 273 -9.61 -26.81 4.20
N VAL A 274 -10.75 -27.48 4.42
CA VAL A 274 -12.08 -26.87 4.35
C VAL A 274 -12.30 -25.94 5.53
N VAL A 275 -12.58 -24.66 5.24
CA VAL A 275 -13.03 -23.65 6.19
C VAL A 275 -14.36 -23.08 5.69
N VAL A 276 -15.41 -23.25 6.48
CA VAL A 276 -16.72 -22.64 6.24
C VAL A 276 -17.08 -21.85 7.49
N VAL A 277 -17.29 -20.56 7.32
CA VAL A 277 -17.69 -19.63 8.39
C VAL A 277 -18.91 -18.88 7.93
N SER A 278 -20.01 -18.98 8.66
CA SER A 278 -21.26 -18.30 8.38
C SER A 278 -21.52 -17.16 9.36
N ASP A 279 -22.13 -16.10 8.86
CA ASP A 279 -22.77 -15.02 9.59
C ASP A 279 -24.18 -14.83 9.03
N ASP A 280 -25.03 -14.00 9.61
CA ASP A 280 -26.46 -13.92 9.32
C ASP A 280 -26.80 -13.86 7.82
N ASP A 281 -26.02 -13.13 7.01
CA ASP A 281 -26.27 -12.90 5.59
C ASP A 281 -25.21 -13.47 4.64
N ILE A 282 -24.07 -13.99 5.16
CA ILE A 282 -22.95 -14.44 4.32
C ILE A 282 -22.33 -15.75 4.83
N ILE A 283 -21.80 -16.55 3.88
CA ILE A 283 -20.97 -17.73 4.18
C ILE A 283 -19.63 -17.55 3.48
N LYS A 284 -18.54 -17.50 4.24
CA LYS A 284 -17.17 -17.50 3.68
C LYS A 284 -16.69 -18.94 3.57
N VAL A 285 -16.19 -19.29 2.38
CA VAL A 285 -15.71 -20.64 2.04
C VAL A 285 -14.27 -20.59 1.60
N HIS A 286 -13.46 -21.53 2.10
CA HIS A 286 -12.11 -21.84 1.63
C HIS A 286 -11.99 -23.37 1.54
N VAL A 287 -11.50 -23.88 0.42
CA VAL A 287 -11.29 -25.32 0.22
C VAL A 287 -10.15 -25.57 -0.78
N HIS A 288 -9.28 -26.54 -0.49
CA HIS A 288 -8.34 -27.06 -1.47
C HIS A 288 -8.99 -28.22 -2.22
N THR A 289 -9.18 -28.11 -3.52
CA THR A 289 -9.90 -29.10 -4.33
C THR A 289 -9.30 -29.25 -5.72
N ASN A 290 -9.56 -30.36 -6.39
CA ASN A 290 -9.32 -30.51 -7.82
C ASN A 290 -10.53 -30.12 -8.69
N HIS A 291 -11.64 -29.74 -8.03
CA HIS A 291 -12.92 -29.47 -8.68
C HIS A 291 -13.52 -28.13 -8.16
N PRO A 292 -12.85 -26.97 -8.39
CA PRO A 292 -13.35 -25.68 -7.89
C PRO A 292 -14.76 -25.36 -8.37
N GLY A 293 -15.11 -25.75 -9.60
CA GLY A 293 -16.46 -25.58 -10.13
C GLY A 293 -17.56 -26.27 -9.29
N LEU A 294 -17.30 -27.46 -8.72
CA LEU A 294 -18.25 -28.15 -7.87
C LEU A 294 -18.45 -27.44 -6.52
N ALA A 295 -17.38 -26.81 -5.99
CA ALA A 295 -17.48 -26.02 -4.78
C ALA A 295 -18.37 -24.79 -5.00
N PHE A 296 -18.18 -24.06 -6.12
CA PHE A 296 -19.04 -22.94 -6.50
C PHE A 296 -20.48 -23.36 -6.78
N GLU A 297 -20.70 -24.44 -7.53
CA GLU A 297 -22.03 -24.94 -7.84
C GLU A 297 -22.81 -25.29 -6.56
N LYS A 298 -22.11 -25.87 -5.58
CA LYS A 298 -22.71 -26.15 -4.28
C LYS A 298 -23.01 -24.86 -3.51
N GLY A 299 -22.11 -23.87 -3.52
CA GLY A 299 -22.33 -22.54 -2.92
C GLY A 299 -23.57 -21.85 -3.50
N LEU A 300 -23.75 -21.89 -4.82
CA LEU A 300 -24.92 -21.33 -5.52
C LEU A 300 -26.26 -21.93 -5.06
N THR A 301 -26.27 -23.12 -4.45
CA THR A 301 -27.51 -23.68 -3.90
C THR A 301 -28.04 -22.91 -2.70
N TYR A 302 -27.18 -22.12 -2.03
CA TYR A 302 -27.51 -21.32 -0.84
C TYR A 302 -27.74 -19.84 -1.13
N GLY A 303 -27.13 -19.31 -2.21
CA GLY A 303 -27.28 -17.92 -2.60
C GLY A 303 -26.36 -17.51 -3.76
N SER A 304 -26.23 -16.22 -4.01
CA SER A 304 -25.32 -15.69 -5.02
C SER A 304 -23.87 -15.65 -4.54
N LEU A 305 -22.91 -15.83 -5.47
CA LEU A 305 -21.48 -15.85 -5.13
C LEU A 305 -20.84 -14.50 -5.36
N SER A 306 -19.91 -14.12 -4.47
CA SER A 306 -19.06 -12.97 -4.61
C SER A 306 -17.62 -13.29 -4.16
N ARG A 307 -16.65 -12.46 -4.57
CA ARG A 307 -15.22 -12.59 -4.22
C ARG A 307 -14.64 -13.99 -4.49
N MET A 308 -14.95 -14.53 -5.67
CA MET A 308 -14.46 -15.82 -6.10
C MET A 308 -12.97 -15.72 -6.48
N LYS A 309 -12.14 -16.61 -5.90
CA LYS A 309 -10.71 -16.71 -6.17
C LYS A 309 -10.34 -18.18 -6.33
N ILE A 310 -9.51 -18.49 -7.32
CA ILE A 310 -8.94 -19.82 -7.55
C ILE A 310 -7.45 -19.65 -7.84
N ASP A 311 -6.60 -20.22 -6.99
CA ASP A 311 -5.16 -20.25 -7.21
C ASP A 311 -4.69 -21.67 -7.52
N ASN A 312 -3.82 -21.85 -8.51
CA ASN A 312 -3.24 -23.14 -8.84
C ASN A 312 -1.99 -23.41 -7.98
N MET A 313 -2.15 -24.12 -6.88
CA MET A 313 -1.07 -24.40 -5.93
C MET A 313 0.08 -25.23 -6.52
N ARG A 314 -0.12 -25.93 -7.64
CA ARG A 314 0.95 -26.66 -8.32
C ARG A 314 1.84 -25.72 -9.12
N GLU A 315 1.29 -24.66 -9.71
CA GLU A 315 2.06 -23.59 -10.37
C GLU A 315 2.86 -22.80 -9.35
N GLU A 316 2.25 -22.37 -8.25
CA GLU A 316 2.96 -21.69 -7.17
C GLU A 316 4.10 -22.54 -6.57
N HIS A 317 3.89 -23.86 -6.42
CA HIS A 317 4.93 -24.77 -5.95
C HIS A 317 6.05 -24.94 -6.97
N HIS A 318 5.72 -25.01 -8.26
CA HIS A 318 6.69 -25.12 -9.34
C HIS A 318 7.56 -23.86 -9.45
N GLU A 319 6.97 -22.69 -9.34
CA GLU A 319 7.69 -21.41 -9.27
C GLU A 319 8.64 -21.34 -8.07
N ARG A 320 8.20 -21.79 -6.89
CA ARG A 320 9.06 -21.90 -5.69
C ARG A 320 10.22 -22.87 -5.88
N LEU A 321 10.00 -24.00 -6.56
CA LEU A 321 11.07 -24.97 -6.88
C LEU A 321 12.10 -24.37 -7.86
N ILE A 322 11.67 -23.58 -8.84
CA ILE A 322 12.56 -22.88 -9.77
C ILE A 322 13.38 -21.83 -9.04
N GLN A 323 12.76 -21.07 -8.16
CA GLN A 323 13.45 -20.08 -7.31
C GLN A 323 14.44 -20.75 -6.34
N ASN A 324 14.06 -21.87 -5.72
CA ASN A 324 14.96 -22.64 -4.84
C ASN A 324 16.09 -23.33 -5.60
N ALA A 325 15.86 -23.81 -6.82
CA ALA A 325 16.90 -24.41 -7.68
C ALA A 325 17.95 -23.37 -8.10
N SER A 326 17.56 -22.12 -8.25
CA SER A 326 18.48 -21.01 -8.53
C SER A 326 19.34 -20.64 -7.30
N ASN A 327 18.90 -20.96 -6.09
CA ASN A 327 19.61 -20.70 -4.83
C ASN A 327 20.49 -21.89 -4.34
N VAL A 328 20.40 -23.08 -4.95
CA VAL A 328 21.11 -24.31 -4.50
C VAL A 328 22.51 -24.47 -5.13
N ALA A 329 23.03 -23.47 -5.83
CA ALA A 329 24.41 -23.50 -6.35
C ALA A 329 25.46 -22.98 -5.36
N GLN A 330 25.18 -22.95 -4.05
CA GLN A 330 26.22 -22.75 -3.01
C GLN A 330 25.99 -23.70 -1.83
N THR A 331 27.03 -24.47 -1.54
CA THR A 331 27.16 -25.61 -0.62
C THR A 331 26.81 -25.31 0.86
N PRO A 332 26.44 -26.35 1.66
CA PRO A 332 25.87 -26.19 2.98
C PRO A 332 26.92 -26.17 4.11
N GLU A 333 26.73 -25.31 5.09
CA GLU A 333 27.27 -25.50 6.45
C GLU A 333 26.19 -25.29 7.52
N THR A 334 26.33 -26.07 8.58
CA THR A 334 25.46 -26.47 9.69
C THR A 334 24.98 -25.32 10.59
N PRO A 335 23.83 -25.45 11.30
CA PRO A 335 23.22 -24.36 12.05
C PRO A 335 23.88 -24.14 13.41
N ALA A 336 24.29 -22.92 13.67
CA ALA A 336 24.64 -22.42 15.00
C ALA A 336 23.96 -21.06 15.23
N GLU A 337 23.24 -21.00 16.33
CA GLU A 337 22.78 -19.86 17.13
C GLU A 337 22.62 -18.48 16.48
N ALA A 338 21.39 -17.99 16.52
CA ALA A 338 21.00 -16.64 16.12
C ALA A 338 21.80 -15.55 16.88
N LYS A 339 22.86 -15.07 16.26
CA LYS A 339 23.42 -13.73 16.50
C LYS A 339 22.92 -12.81 15.38
N LYS A 340 22.54 -11.59 15.77
CA LYS A 340 22.33 -10.49 14.82
C LYS A 340 23.46 -10.53 13.80
N GLU A 341 23.15 -10.84 12.55
CA GLU A 341 24.08 -10.61 11.45
C GLU A 341 24.11 -9.11 11.19
N GLU A 342 25.17 -8.48 11.66
CA GLU A 342 25.68 -7.27 11.03
C GLU A 342 26.01 -7.65 9.58
N ALA A 343 25.48 -6.90 8.62
CA ALA A 343 25.80 -7.06 7.21
C ALA A 343 27.32 -7.10 7.03
N PRO A 344 27.89 -8.01 6.22
CA PRO A 344 29.32 -8.01 5.97
C PRO A 344 29.67 -6.66 5.35
N ALA A 345 30.46 -5.88 6.06
CA ALA A 345 31.10 -4.70 5.49
C ALA A 345 31.88 -5.19 4.26
N SER A 346 31.38 -4.92 3.06
CA SER A 346 32.14 -5.17 1.85
C SER A 346 33.42 -4.36 1.96
N ASN A 347 34.56 -5.02 1.90
CA ASN A 347 35.88 -4.35 1.86
C ASN A 347 36.11 -3.60 0.52
N GLU A 348 35.10 -3.47 -0.29
CA GLU A 348 35.16 -2.70 -1.53
C GLU A 348 34.93 -1.22 -1.23
N PRO A 349 35.73 -0.32 -1.81
CA PRO A 349 35.52 1.11 -1.65
C PRO A 349 34.12 1.49 -2.13
N ARG A 350 33.48 2.42 -1.42
CA ARG A 350 32.17 2.96 -1.84
C ARG A 350 32.27 3.56 -3.23
N LYS A 351 31.25 3.31 -4.06
CA LYS A 351 31.08 4.04 -5.31
C LYS A 351 30.77 5.50 -5.01
N PRO A 352 31.16 6.45 -5.86
CA PRO A 352 30.78 7.85 -5.66
C PRO A 352 29.26 8.06 -5.71
N TYR A 353 28.56 7.32 -6.58
CA TYR A 353 27.12 7.41 -6.80
C TYR A 353 26.48 6.03 -6.86
N GLY A 354 25.22 5.96 -6.42
CA GLY A 354 24.38 4.78 -6.54
C GLY A 354 22.92 5.17 -6.83
N PHE A 355 22.16 4.26 -7.45
CA PHE A 355 20.80 4.53 -7.90
C PHE A 355 19.86 3.43 -7.44
N ILE A 356 18.74 3.87 -6.83
CA ILE A 356 17.64 2.99 -6.41
C ILE A 356 16.40 3.41 -7.18
N ALA A 357 15.80 2.49 -7.93
CA ALA A 357 14.54 2.73 -8.60
C ALA A 357 13.42 1.85 -8.04
N VAL A 358 12.22 2.41 -7.93
CA VAL A 358 11.01 1.62 -7.66
C VAL A 358 10.38 1.26 -8.99
N SER A 359 10.10 -0.01 -9.20
CA SER A 359 9.50 -0.49 -10.44
C SER A 359 8.73 -1.79 -10.19
N ILE A 360 7.67 -2.00 -10.98
CA ILE A 360 6.95 -3.26 -11.07
C ILE A 360 6.90 -3.66 -12.55
N GLY A 361 7.09 -4.95 -12.82
CA GLY A 361 7.24 -5.48 -14.17
C GLY A 361 8.68 -5.83 -14.48
N LYS A 362 8.86 -7.04 -15.05
CA LYS A 362 10.19 -7.57 -15.30
C LYS A 362 10.97 -6.74 -16.31
N GLY A 363 10.32 -6.36 -17.41
CA GLY A 363 10.95 -5.58 -18.48
C GLY A 363 11.36 -4.18 -18.01
N LEU A 364 10.47 -3.47 -17.28
CA LEU A 364 10.83 -2.17 -16.70
C LEU A 364 12.01 -2.28 -15.73
N GLY A 365 12.06 -3.35 -14.93
CA GLY A 365 13.21 -3.62 -14.05
C GLY A 365 14.51 -3.84 -14.82
N GLU A 366 14.46 -4.53 -15.95
CA GLU A 366 15.64 -4.73 -16.82
C GLU A 366 16.10 -3.41 -17.48
N ILE A 367 15.16 -2.56 -17.89
CA ILE A 367 15.48 -1.23 -18.41
C ILE A 367 16.24 -0.43 -17.35
N PHE A 368 15.72 -0.31 -16.12
CA PHE A 368 16.41 0.42 -15.04
C PHE A 368 17.81 -0.14 -14.75
N LYS A 369 17.97 -1.46 -14.69
CA LYS A 369 19.31 -2.08 -14.54
C LYS A 369 20.24 -1.75 -15.70
N GLY A 370 19.72 -1.80 -16.92
CA GLY A 370 20.46 -1.52 -18.16
C GLY A 370 20.97 -0.08 -18.21
N ILE A 371 20.25 0.88 -17.66
CA ILE A 371 20.64 2.29 -17.60
C ILE A 371 21.39 2.67 -16.31
N GLY A 372 21.67 1.71 -15.41
CA GLY A 372 22.59 1.91 -14.29
C GLY A 372 21.98 1.92 -12.89
N ALA A 373 20.73 1.48 -12.69
CA ALA A 373 20.17 1.30 -11.35
C ALA A 373 20.90 0.17 -10.61
N ASP A 374 21.44 0.46 -9.43
CA ASP A 374 22.15 -0.49 -8.58
C ASP A 374 21.20 -1.41 -7.81
N TYR A 375 20.02 -0.92 -7.47
CA TYR A 375 19.01 -1.66 -6.74
C TYR A 375 17.59 -1.32 -7.21
N LEU A 376 16.76 -2.35 -7.32
CA LEU A 376 15.34 -2.20 -7.61
C LEU A 376 14.52 -2.57 -6.38
N ILE A 377 13.57 -1.71 -6.05
CA ILE A 377 12.53 -2.01 -5.08
C ILE A 377 11.29 -2.43 -5.87
N GLU A 378 10.86 -3.67 -5.70
CA GLU A 378 9.61 -4.12 -6.30
C GLU A 378 8.44 -3.45 -5.59
N GLY A 379 7.62 -2.76 -6.35
CA GLY A 379 6.47 -2.05 -5.84
C GLY A 379 5.91 -1.07 -6.88
N GLY A 380 4.74 -0.55 -6.59
CA GLY A 380 4.06 0.35 -7.51
C GLY A 380 2.62 0.61 -7.09
N GLN A 381 1.69 0.50 -8.03
CA GLN A 381 0.31 0.95 -7.86
C GLN A 381 -0.49 0.17 -6.80
N THR A 382 -0.25 -1.13 -6.65
CA THR A 382 -1.03 -1.98 -5.73
C THR A 382 -0.32 -2.26 -4.40
N MET A 383 0.99 -2.09 -4.34
CA MET A 383 1.79 -2.33 -3.15
C MET A 383 2.90 -1.28 -3.03
N ASN A 384 2.63 -0.21 -2.29
CA ASN A 384 3.63 0.80 -2.03
C ASN A 384 4.70 0.25 -1.09
N PRO A 385 6.01 0.36 -1.44
CA PRO A 385 7.10 0.02 -0.55
C PRO A 385 7.00 0.81 0.76
N SER A 386 7.41 0.18 1.85
CA SER A 386 7.51 0.85 3.15
C SER A 386 8.76 1.72 3.25
N THR A 387 8.79 2.61 4.22
CA THR A 387 10.03 3.33 4.58
C THR A 387 11.16 2.35 4.93
N GLU A 388 10.85 1.19 5.54
CA GLU A 388 11.81 0.13 5.85
C GLU A 388 12.38 -0.53 4.57
N ASP A 389 11.55 -0.77 3.54
CA ASP A 389 12.01 -1.29 2.25
C ASP A 389 13.01 -0.32 1.60
N MET A 390 12.76 1.00 1.71
CA MET A 390 13.69 2.03 1.24
C MET A 390 15.01 2.02 2.02
N LEU A 391 14.96 1.91 3.36
CA LEU A 391 16.15 1.84 4.21
C LEU A 391 16.98 0.61 3.89
N ASN A 392 16.35 -0.56 3.73
CA ASN A 392 17.02 -1.79 3.34
C ASN A 392 17.68 -1.70 1.96
N ALA A 393 17.05 -1.01 1.00
CA ALA A 393 17.65 -0.75 -0.31
C ALA A 393 18.87 0.18 -0.21
N ILE A 394 18.77 1.26 0.56
CA ILE A 394 19.87 2.20 0.82
C ILE A 394 21.06 1.47 1.48
N GLU A 395 20.80 0.55 2.39
CA GLU A 395 21.85 -0.23 3.07
C GLU A 395 22.61 -1.14 2.08
N LYS A 396 21.90 -1.76 1.13
CA LYS A 396 22.47 -2.67 0.13
C LYS A 396 23.27 -1.95 -0.96
N VAL A 397 23.05 -0.67 -1.21
CA VAL A 397 23.81 0.11 -2.20
C VAL A 397 25.05 0.69 -1.55
N ASN A 398 26.25 0.19 -1.93
CA ASN A 398 27.55 0.62 -1.41
C ASN A 398 28.04 1.89 -2.14
N ALA A 399 27.40 3.03 -1.85
CA ALA A 399 27.74 4.34 -2.45
C ALA A 399 27.72 5.45 -1.39
N ASP A 400 28.48 6.54 -1.65
CA ASP A 400 28.51 7.72 -0.79
C ASP A 400 27.28 8.61 -1.01
N VAL A 401 26.85 8.74 -2.27
CA VAL A 401 25.65 9.48 -2.69
C VAL A 401 24.68 8.51 -3.35
N ILE A 402 23.42 8.53 -2.93
CA ILE A 402 22.38 7.67 -3.52
C ILE A 402 21.21 8.52 -4.01
N TYR A 403 20.81 8.28 -5.25
CA TYR A 403 19.59 8.85 -5.83
C TYR A 403 18.49 7.79 -5.79
N ILE A 404 17.32 8.16 -5.25
CA ILE A 404 16.12 7.32 -5.22
C ILE A 404 15.12 7.86 -6.24
N LEU A 405 14.66 6.99 -7.14
CA LEU A 405 13.64 7.27 -8.14
C LEU A 405 12.35 6.53 -7.74
N PRO A 406 11.40 7.20 -7.07
CA PRO A 406 10.17 6.57 -6.57
C PRO A 406 9.22 6.12 -7.66
N ASN A 407 9.18 6.81 -8.80
CA ASN A 407 8.38 6.50 -9.99
C ASN A 407 6.86 6.38 -9.73
N ASN A 408 6.43 6.87 -8.57
CA ASN A 408 5.04 6.94 -8.15
C ASN A 408 4.89 8.06 -7.11
N LYS A 409 3.89 8.93 -7.30
CA LYS A 409 3.61 10.05 -6.37
C LYS A 409 3.35 9.62 -4.93
N ASN A 410 2.80 8.40 -4.73
CA ASN A 410 2.46 7.86 -3.41
C ASN A 410 3.71 7.34 -2.65
N ILE A 411 4.82 7.17 -3.35
CA ILE A 411 6.07 6.62 -2.79
C ILE A 411 7.07 7.74 -2.44
N ILE A 412 6.97 8.91 -3.06
CA ILE A 412 7.90 10.04 -2.85
C ILE A 412 8.03 10.37 -1.35
N LEU A 413 6.91 10.41 -0.64
CA LEU A 413 6.90 10.78 0.77
C LEU A 413 7.59 9.73 1.66
N ALA A 414 7.44 8.44 1.35
CA ALA A 414 8.15 7.36 2.03
C ALA A 414 9.67 7.41 1.77
N ALA A 415 10.07 7.74 0.53
CA ALA A 415 11.48 7.92 0.18
C ALA A 415 12.11 9.13 0.91
N GLU A 416 11.41 10.27 0.99
CA GLU A 416 11.85 11.44 1.76
C GLU A 416 11.93 11.14 3.27
N GLN A 417 11.02 10.33 3.79
CA GLN A 417 11.06 9.87 5.17
C GLN A 417 12.29 8.97 5.42
N ALA A 418 12.58 8.02 4.53
CA ALA A 418 13.76 7.17 4.63
C ALA A 418 15.05 8.01 4.58
N LYS A 419 15.14 8.97 3.67
CA LYS A 419 16.27 9.93 3.58
C LYS A 419 16.54 10.61 4.93
N SER A 420 15.50 11.01 5.65
CA SER A 420 15.64 11.69 6.96
C SER A 420 16.18 10.80 8.09
N LEU A 421 16.24 9.48 7.89
CA LEU A 421 16.68 8.48 8.87
C LEU A 421 18.10 7.96 8.61
N VAL A 422 18.73 8.37 7.49
CA VAL A 422 20.08 7.93 7.10
C VAL A 422 21.07 9.05 7.39
N GLU A 423 22.15 8.75 8.12
CA GLU A 423 23.17 9.71 8.53
C GLU A 423 24.54 9.49 7.85
N ASP A 424 24.82 8.27 7.40
CA ASP A 424 26.16 7.86 6.91
C ASP A 424 26.32 7.97 5.39
N LYS A 425 25.24 8.26 4.66
CA LYS A 425 25.19 8.42 3.19
C LYS A 425 24.38 9.67 2.83
N LYS A 426 24.72 10.29 1.71
CA LYS A 426 23.96 11.43 1.20
C LYS A 426 22.86 10.93 0.27
N ILE A 427 21.61 11.13 0.67
CA ILE A 427 20.44 10.62 -0.07
C ILE A 427 19.74 11.77 -0.79
N PHE A 428 19.45 11.59 -2.07
CA PHE A 428 18.63 12.47 -2.89
C PHE A 428 17.40 11.72 -3.39
N VAL A 429 16.22 12.31 -3.25
CA VAL A 429 14.99 11.79 -3.84
C VAL A 429 14.70 12.60 -5.08
N VAL A 430 14.75 11.94 -6.24
CA VAL A 430 14.31 12.51 -7.52
C VAL A 430 12.79 12.36 -7.57
N PRO A 431 11.99 13.44 -7.64
CA PRO A 431 10.55 13.36 -7.42
C PRO A 431 9.77 12.82 -8.64
N SER A 432 10.24 11.71 -9.22
CA SER A 432 9.60 11.03 -10.34
C SER A 432 8.24 10.42 -9.91
N LYS A 433 7.21 10.68 -10.71
CA LYS A 433 5.83 10.26 -10.44
C LYS A 433 5.40 9.09 -11.30
N THR A 434 6.16 8.82 -12.35
CA THR A 434 5.91 7.75 -13.32
C THR A 434 7.21 7.07 -13.69
N VAL A 435 7.13 5.84 -14.19
CA VAL A 435 8.30 5.08 -14.62
C VAL A 435 9.06 5.77 -15.75
N PRO A 436 8.42 6.28 -16.82
CA PRO A 436 9.12 7.01 -17.87
C PRO A 436 9.88 8.25 -17.35
N GLN A 437 9.30 9.01 -16.41
CA GLN A 437 9.99 10.11 -15.75
C GLN A 437 11.26 9.67 -15.03
N GLY A 438 11.20 8.51 -14.34
CA GLY A 438 12.39 7.95 -13.68
C GLY A 438 13.47 7.48 -14.66
N ILE A 439 13.07 6.90 -15.79
CA ILE A 439 13.99 6.50 -16.86
C ILE A 439 14.70 7.73 -17.41
N ALA A 440 13.95 8.77 -17.81
CA ALA A 440 14.51 10.01 -18.33
C ALA A 440 15.44 10.69 -17.31
N ALA A 441 15.04 10.75 -16.03
CA ALA A 441 15.89 11.29 -14.99
C ALA A 441 17.22 10.54 -14.86
N LEU A 442 17.20 9.20 -14.88
CA LEU A 442 18.41 8.40 -14.70
C LEU A 442 19.35 8.49 -15.89
N ILE A 443 18.84 8.50 -17.12
CA ILE A 443 19.63 8.66 -18.35
C ILE A 443 20.35 10.01 -18.38
N ASN A 444 19.74 11.04 -17.81
CA ASN A 444 20.30 12.41 -17.78
C ASN A 444 21.21 12.68 -16.56
N PHE A 445 21.62 11.65 -15.82
CA PHE A 445 22.64 11.80 -14.78
C PHE A 445 24.01 12.10 -15.41
N LEU A 446 24.69 13.13 -14.93
CA LEU A 446 25.99 13.58 -15.41
C LEU A 446 27.06 13.45 -14.31
N PRO A 447 28.03 12.52 -14.43
CA PRO A 447 29.04 12.28 -13.38
C PRO A 447 29.91 13.49 -13.02
N ASP A 448 30.03 14.45 -13.90
CA ASP A 448 30.87 15.64 -13.73
C ASP A 448 30.18 16.76 -12.93
N LEU A 449 28.89 16.67 -12.70
CA LEU A 449 28.13 17.62 -11.88
C LEU A 449 28.18 17.26 -10.40
N SER A 450 28.04 18.27 -9.53
CA SER A 450 27.83 18.03 -8.11
C SER A 450 26.53 17.27 -7.85
N PRO A 451 26.40 16.62 -6.69
CA PRO A 451 25.16 15.88 -6.38
C PRO A 451 23.89 16.73 -6.41
N GLU A 452 23.97 17.98 -5.99
CA GLU A 452 22.86 18.94 -6.02
C GLU A 452 22.50 19.36 -7.45
N GLU A 453 23.51 19.68 -8.27
CA GLU A 453 23.32 20.03 -9.67
C GLU A 453 22.74 18.85 -10.46
N ASN A 454 23.14 17.62 -10.14
CA ASN A 454 22.53 16.42 -10.73
C ASN A 454 21.07 16.28 -10.36
N LEU A 455 20.68 16.50 -9.09
CA LEU A 455 19.28 16.49 -8.69
C LEU A 455 18.45 17.51 -9.48
N GLU A 456 18.99 18.72 -9.65
CA GLU A 456 18.33 19.79 -10.44
C GLU A 456 18.22 19.39 -11.91
N ASN A 457 19.29 18.87 -12.51
CA ASN A 457 19.33 18.41 -13.90
C ASN A 457 18.33 17.27 -14.15
N MET A 458 18.40 16.20 -13.35
CA MET A 458 17.51 15.05 -13.45
C MET A 458 16.02 15.46 -13.27
N THR A 459 15.76 16.40 -12.34
CA THR A 459 14.42 16.92 -12.10
C THR A 459 13.91 17.78 -13.25
N SER A 460 14.79 18.58 -13.87
CA SER A 460 14.47 19.40 -15.04
C SER A 460 14.13 18.53 -16.25
N GLU A 461 14.98 17.55 -16.55
CA GLU A 461 14.82 16.69 -17.73
C GLU A 461 13.58 15.79 -17.61
N MET A 462 13.33 15.17 -16.44
CA MET A 462 12.08 14.41 -16.26
C MET A 462 10.82 15.27 -16.37
N GLY A 463 10.94 16.57 -16.12
CA GLY A 463 9.83 17.54 -16.23
C GLY A 463 9.39 17.81 -17.67
N ARG A 464 10.19 17.42 -18.67
CA ARG A 464 9.87 17.53 -20.11
C ARG A 464 9.08 16.33 -20.61
N ILE A 465 9.04 15.24 -19.82
CA ILE A 465 8.39 14.00 -20.22
C ILE A 465 6.91 14.08 -19.86
N HIS A 466 6.07 14.07 -20.87
CA HIS A 466 4.63 13.88 -20.72
C HIS A 466 4.31 12.40 -20.64
N THR A 467 3.55 11.97 -19.63
CA THR A 467 3.26 10.56 -19.43
C THR A 467 1.76 10.25 -19.53
N GLY A 468 1.47 9.07 -20.08
CA GLY A 468 0.12 8.52 -20.18
C GLY A 468 0.09 7.09 -19.64
N GLN A 469 -1.03 6.73 -19.00
CA GLN A 469 -1.26 5.40 -18.45
C GLN A 469 -2.59 4.87 -18.98
N ILE A 470 -2.58 3.72 -19.60
CA ILE A 470 -3.77 3.08 -20.18
C ILE A 470 -4.18 1.91 -19.29
N THR A 471 -5.35 1.99 -18.69
CA THR A 471 -5.88 0.99 -17.76
C THR A 471 -7.40 0.86 -17.91
N TYR A 472 -8.05 0.07 -17.09
CA TYR A 472 -9.49 -0.14 -17.09
C TYR A 472 -10.16 0.40 -15.84
N ALA A 473 -11.41 0.77 -15.95
CA ALA A 473 -12.23 1.24 -14.84
C ALA A 473 -12.79 0.05 -14.04
N VAL A 474 -12.57 0.05 -12.72
CA VAL A 474 -13.09 -0.99 -11.82
C VAL A 474 -14.48 -0.68 -11.26
N ARG A 475 -15.05 0.49 -11.57
CA ARG A 475 -16.40 0.93 -11.16
C ARG A 475 -16.88 2.10 -11.99
N ASN A 476 -18.20 2.38 -11.89
CA ASN A 476 -18.80 3.59 -12.48
C ASN A 476 -18.38 4.83 -11.67
N THR A 477 -17.96 5.88 -12.36
CA THR A 477 -17.57 7.16 -11.75
C THR A 477 -17.69 8.30 -12.76
N ASN A 478 -17.48 9.54 -12.31
CA ASN A 478 -17.34 10.70 -13.19
C ASN A 478 -16.10 11.47 -12.77
N ILE A 479 -15.14 11.63 -13.69
CA ILE A 479 -13.86 12.31 -13.43
C ILE A 479 -13.65 13.35 -14.53
N ASP A 480 -13.34 14.59 -14.17
CA ASP A 480 -13.09 15.71 -15.07
C ASP A 480 -14.23 15.94 -16.08
N GLY A 481 -15.48 15.61 -15.69
CA GLY A 481 -16.67 15.74 -16.53
C GLY A 481 -16.88 14.58 -17.53
N MET A 482 -16.02 13.57 -17.51
CA MET A 482 -16.18 12.33 -18.30
C MET A 482 -16.91 11.28 -17.47
N GLU A 483 -18.00 10.75 -18.03
CA GLU A 483 -18.71 9.61 -17.46
C GLU A 483 -17.94 8.33 -17.79
N ILE A 484 -17.64 7.53 -16.76
CA ILE A 484 -16.82 6.32 -16.83
C ILE A 484 -17.66 5.17 -16.29
N HIS A 485 -17.78 4.10 -17.06
CA HIS A 485 -18.45 2.87 -16.64
C HIS A 485 -17.43 1.78 -16.29
N GLU A 486 -17.83 0.87 -15.43
CA GLU A 486 -17.01 -0.31 -15.11
C GLU A 486 -16.64 -1.07 -16.39
N GLY A 487 -15.35 -1.34 -16.56
CA GLY A 487 -14.78 -1.98 -17.75
C GLY A 487 -14.37 -1.03 -18.88
N ASP A 488 -14.71 0.27 -18.81
CA ASP A 488 -14.20 1.25 -19.77
C ASP A 488 -12.67 1.35 -19.71
N ILE A 489 -12.05 1.60 -20.84
CA ILE A 489 -10.60 1.85 -20.94
C ILE A 489 -10.33 3.33 -20.69
N MET A 490 -9.41 3.60 -19.78
CA MET A 490 -9.04 4.96 -19.39
C MET A 490 -7.63 5.31 -19.85
N GLY A 491 -7.45 6.48 -20.40
CA GLY A 491 -6.18 7.13 -20.66
C GLY A 491 -5.95 8.25 -19.66
N ILE A 492 -5.00 8.07 -18.76
CA ILE A 492 -4.71 8.99 -17.65
C ILE A 492 -3.37 9.65 -17.92
N GLY A 493 -3.35 10.98 -17.92
CA GLY A 493 -2.12 11.77 -18.08
C GLY A 493 -1.61 12.39 -16.78
N ASP A 494 -0.58 13.19 -16.87
CA ASP A 494 0.07 13.85 -15.72
C ASP A 494 -0.88 14.74 -14.91
N SER A 495 -1.84 15.37 -15.55
CA SER A 495 -2.78 16.34 -14.94
C SER A 495 -4.21 15.83 -14.76
N GLY A 496 -4.54 14.62 -15.21
CA GLY A 496 -5.89 14.05 -15.08
C GLY A 496 -6.29 13.14 -16.22
N MET A 497 -7.61 12.96 -16.40
CA MET A 497 -8.19 12.07 -17.42
C MET A 497 -8.03 12.67 -18.82
N LEU A 498 -7.40 11.91 -19.72
CA LEU A 498 -7.21 12.31 -21.12
C LEU A 498 -8.22 11.66 -22.05
N ALA A 499 -8.54 10.38 -21.85
CA ALA A 499 -9.46 9.66 -22.74
C ALA A 499 -10.25 8.59 -21.98
N VAL A 500 -11.46 8.31 -22.43
CA VAL A 500 -12.30 7.18 -21.99
C VAL A 500 -12.87 6.51 -23.22
N GLY A 501 -12.79 5.20 -23.30
CA GLY A 501 -13.31 4.42 -24.44
C GLY A 501 -13.52 2.95 -24.08
N GLN A 502 -13.89 2.14 -25.08
CA GLN A 502 -14.10 0.71 -24.90
C GLN A 502 -13.07 -0.15 -25.65
N ASN A 503 -12.17 0.49 -26.39
CA ASN A 503 -11.11 -0.18 -27.14
C ASN A 503 -9.75 0.38 -26.74
N VAL A 504 -8.84 -0.50 -26.37
CA VAL A 504 -7.51 -0.13 -25.87
C VAL A 504 -6.75 0.72 -26.91
N ASN A 505 -6.66 0.26 -28.15
CA ASN A 505 -5.87 0.94 -29.18
C ASN A 505 -6.45 2.33 -29.54
N GLU A 506 -7.78 2.46 -29.58
CA GLU A 506 -8.44 3.76 -29.84
C GLU A 506 -8.19 4.72 -28.66
N THR A 507 -8.28 4.22 -27.43
CA THR A 507 -8.02 5.03 -26.23
C THR A 507 -6.55 5.46 -26.15
N VAL A 508 -5.60 4.62 -26.56
CA VAL A 508 -4.17 5.01 -26.69
C VAL A 508 -4.03 6.18 -27.67
N LEU A 509 -4.61 6.06 -28.87
CA LEU A 509 -4.51 7.12 -29.88
C LEU A 509 -5.17 8.43 -29.44
N GLU A 510 -6.32 8.38 -28.77
CA GLU A 510 -6.97 9.57 -28.23
C GLU A 510 -6.18 10.19 -27.08
N THR A 511 -5.53 9.36 -26.26
CA THR A 511 -4.62 9.82 -25.19
C THR A 511 -3.42 10.53 -25.80
N LEU A 512 -2.74 9.91 -26.77
CA LEU A 512 -1.58 10.50 -27.46
C LEU A 512 -1.91 11.79 -28.18
N LYS A 513 -3.07 11.93 -28.81
CA LYS A 513 -3.53 13.18 -29.44
C LYS A 513 -3.58 14.38 -28.47
N ARG A 514 -3.71 14.11 -27.15
CA ARG A 514 -3.75 15.13 -26.11
C ARG A 514 -2.40 15.33 -25.43
N MET A 515 -1.46 14.41 -25.66
CA MET A 515 -0.10 14.47 -25.10
C MET A 515 0.91 15.03 -26.08
N VAL A 516 0.77 14.70 -27.38
CA VAL A 516 1.72 15.10 -28.42
C VAL A 516 1.52 16.58 -28.77
N GLU A 517 2.58 17.34 -28.72
CA GLU A 517 2.66 18.74 -29.12
C GLU A 517 3.44 18.89 -30.43
N ASP A 518 3.45 20.09 -31.03
CA ASP A 518 4.13 20.34 -32.31
C ASP A 518 5.65 20.11 -32.25
N GLU A 519 6.24 20.19 -31.05
CA GLU A 519 7.67 20.05 -30.77
C GLU A 519 8.05 18.63 -30.30
N SER A 520 7.10 17.71 -30.20
CA SER A 520 7.33 16.34 -29.77
C SER A 520 8.08 15.54 -30.84
N GLU A 521 9.15 14.85 -30.44
CA GLU A 521 10.04 14.11 -31.33
C GLU A 521 9.97 12.58 -31.11
N LEU A 522 9.72 12.13 -29.85
CA LEU A 522 9.75 10.73 -29.47
C LEU A 522 8.47 10.32 -28.72
N ILE A 523 7.93 9.15 -29.10
CA ILE A 523 6.87 8.47 -28.37
C ILE A 523 7.40 7.09 -27.94
N SER A 524 7.51 6.83 -26.64
CA SER A 524 7.84 5.50 -26.15
C SER A 524 6.60 4.79 -25.61
N VAL A 525 6.39 3.57 -26.04
CA VAL A 525 5.28 2.68 -25.67
C VAL A 525 5.83 1.50 -24.89
N TYR A 526 5.38 1.33 -23.63
CA TYR A 526 5.74 0.20 -22.78
C TYR A 526 4.50 -0.68 -22.60
N PHE A 527 4.51 -1.90 -23.13
CA PHE A 527 3.36 -2.79 -22.99
C PHE A 527 3.42 -3.63 -21.71
N GLY A 528 2.26 -3.87 -21.11
CA GLY A 528 2.08 -4.63 -19.86
C GLY A 528 1.90 -6.13 -20.10
N GLU A 529 1.81 -6.89 -18.99
CA GLU A 529 1.70 -8.35 -19.00
C GLU A 529 0.42 -8.88 -19.69
N ASP A 530 -0.65 -8.06 -19.74
CA ASP A 530 -1.92 -8.41 -20.38
C ASP A 530 -1.96 -8.10 -21.89
N VAL A 531 -0.83 -7.68 -22.49
CA VAL A 531 -0.71 -7.34 -23.92
C VAL A 531 0.31 -8.24 -24.57
N THR A 532 -0.05 -8.84 -25.71
CA THR A 532 0.90 -9.61 -26.50
C THR A 532 1.83 -8.70 -27.31
N GLU A 533 3.05 -9.16 -27.57
CA GLU A 533 4.02 -8.42 -28.40
C GLU A 533 3.44 -8.11 -29.79
N GLU A 534 2.70 -9.05 -30.41
CA GLU A 534 2.03 -8.87 -31.69
C GLU A 534 0.99 -7.74 -31.67
N ASP A 535 0.18 -7.66 -30.58
CA ASP A 535 -0.80 -6.57 -30.42
C ASP A 535 -0.13 -5.22 -30.20
N ALA A 536 1.00 -5.22 -29.47
CA ALA A 536 1.79 -4.02 -29.22
C ALA A 536 2.47 -3.51 -30.50
N GLU A 537 3.04 -4.38 -31.31
CA GLU A 537 3.60 -4.04 -32.64
C GLU A 537 2.51 -3.45 -33.56
N ALA A 538 1.33 -4.08 -33.60
CA ALA A 538 0.19 -3.60 -34.38
C ALA A 538 -0.32 -2.22 -33.90
N LEU A 539 -0.19 -1.90 -32.61
CA LEU A 539 -0.49 -0.58 -32.06
C LEU A 539 0.56 0.45 -32.54
N VAL A 540 1.85 0.11 -32.43
CA VAL A 540 2.95 1.00 -32.85
C VAL A 540 2.82 1.42 -34.31
N GLU A 541 2.45 0.51 -35.22
CA GLU A 541 2.19 0.84 -36.63
C GLU A 541 1.08 1.90 -36.77
N LYS A 542 0.03 1.83 -35.95
CA LYS A 542 -1.07 2.82 -35.93
C LYS A 542 -0.60 4.16 -35.37
N VAL A 543 0.19 4.13 -34.28
CA VAL A 543 0.77 5.32 -33.66
C VAL A 543 1.71 6.02 -34.64
N GLN A 544 2.60 5.29 -35.30
CA GLN A 544 3.53 5.83 -36.30
C GLN A 544 2.78 6.46 -37.49
N THR A 545 1.64 5.87 -37.88
CA THR A 545 0.79 6.42 -38.95
C THR A 545 0.09 7.70 -38.50
N ALA A 546 -0.34 7.75 -37.25
CA ALA A 546 -1.04 8.91 -36.69
C ALA A 546 -0.11 10.09 -36.36
N PHE A 547 1.14 9.80 -35.99
CA PHE A 547 2.16 10.77 -35.59
C PHE A 547 3.44 10.60 -36.43
N PRO A 548 3.41 10.92 -37.72
CA PRO A 548 4.53 10.66 -38.64
C PRO A 548 5.78 11.49 -38.37
N ASN A 549 5.68 12.55 -37.55
CA ASN A 549 6.82 13.41 -37.18
C ASN A 549 7.56 12.93 -35.93
N CYS A 550 6.98 11.96 -35.19
CA CYS A 550 7.61 11.39 -34.00
C CYS A 550 8.23 10.03 -34.32
N GLU A 551 9.39 9.76 -33.74
CA GLU A 551 9.91 8.39 -33.66
C GLU A 551 9.07 7.61 -32.63
N VAL A 552 8.77 6.32 -32.90
CA VAL A 552 7.99 5.51 -31.98
C VAL A 552 8.80 4.30 -31.56
N GLU A 553 9.04 4.16 -30.26
CA GLU A 553 9.74 3.04 -29.65
C GLU A 553 8.77 2.11 -28.93
N LEU A 554 8.99 0.80 -29.08
CA LEU A 554 8.26 -0.24 -28.35
C LEU A 554 9.17 -0.90 -27.33
N ASN A 555 8.72 -1.00 -26.10
CA ASN A 555 9.44 -1.62 -25.01
C ASN A 555 8.54 -2.65 -24.29
N ASP A 556 9.07 -3.80 -23.99
CA ASP A 556 8.42 -4.75 -23.08
C ASP A 556 8.57 -4.20 -21.65
N GLY A 557 7.47 -3.82 -21.05
CA GLY A 557 7.43 -3.34 -19.68
C GLY A 557 7.09 -4.45 -18.69
N GLY A 558 6.20 -5.38 -19.09
CA GLY A 558 5.69 -6.47 -18.25
C GLY A 558 5.00 -5.99 -16.97
N GLN A 559 4.52 -4.74 -16.94
CA GLN A 559 3.81 -4.18 -15.79
C GLN A 559 2.38 -4.71 -15.71
N PRO A 560 1.87 -5.01 -14.49
CA PRO A 560 0.48 -5.37 -14.26
C PRO A 560 -0.44 -4.13 -14.31
N ILE A 561 -1.75 -4.33 -14.47
CA ILE A 561 -2.83 -3.32 -14.38
C ILE A 561 -2.87 -2.37 -15.58
N TYR A 562 -1.73 -1.94 -16.09
CA TYR A 562 -1.65 -1.03 -17.22
C TYR A 562 -1.38 -1.80 -18.49
N TYR A 563 -2.31 -1.71 -19.46
CA TYR A 563 -2.06 -2.24 -20.80
C TYR A 563 -0.86 -1.58 -21.43
N TYR A 564 -0.76 -0.24 -21.29
CA TYR A 564 0.37 0.52 -21.79
C TYR A 564 0.74 1.66 -20.83
N LEU A 565 2.05 1.90 -20.70
CA LEU A 565 2.58 3.18 -20.25
C LEU A 565 3.12 3.91 -21.48
N LEU A 566 2.88 5.20 -21.54
CA LEU A 566 3.24 6.05 -22.67
C LEU A 566 4.12 7.19 -22.18
N SER A 567 5.13 7.55 -22.96
CA SER A 567 5.84 8.82 -22.78
C SER A 567 5.95 9.57 -24.11
N VAL A 568 5.92 10.87 -24.02
CA VAL A 568 6.11 11.80 -25.15
C VAL A 568 7.16 12.83 -24.74
N GLU A 569 8.17 12.96 -25.62
CA GLU A 569 9.28 13.90 -25.49
C GLU A 569 9.28 14.91 -26.62
#